data_61fdd07bbfaa2fb43afccbcdfb6b1f7a
#
_entry.id   61fdd07bbfaa2fb43afccbcdfb6b1f7a
#
_cell.length_a   1.000
_cell.length_b   1.000
_cell.length_c   1.000
_cell.angle_alpha   90.00
_cell.angle_beta   90.00
_cell.angle_gamma   90.00
#
_symmetry.space_group_name_H-M   'P 1'
#
loop_
_entity.id
_entity.type
_entity.pdbx_description
1 polymer ?
#
loop_
_entity_poly.entity_id
_entity_poly.type
_entity_poly.pdbx_seq_one_letter_code
_entity_poly.pdbx_strand_id
1 'polypeptide(L)'
;MCDIIDSTRQRLAAAFTNMQLLMYWSIGNRINKDVLCGKRAEYGAQIVSTLSTQLQRQYGDEYSERNLRRMMQFAMEVEEEIVSTLSTQLTWSHVIEILPLKESLQREFYLTMASSYKWSVRTLRREIVSSLYQRTAIAGKDDKQIHQELKEINVYPQMTRMEVRRRTMERNVNHRNLNGI
;
A
#
# COMPACT_ATOMS: atom_id res chain seq x y z
N MET A 1 24.10 21.31 -13.19
CA MET A 1 22.88 22.14 -12.99
C MET A 1 21.61 21.38 -13.42
N CYS A 2 21.60 20.70 -14.57
CA CYS A 2 20.46 19.88 -15.02
C CYS A 2 20.08 18.79 -13.98
N ASP A 3 21.07 18.11 -13.39
CA ASP A 3 20.84 17.05 -12.40
C ASP A 3 20.10 17.53 -11.14
N ILE A 4 20.36 18.78 -10.72
CA ILE A 4 19.65 19.38 -9.57
C ILE A 4 18.19 19.63 -9.92
N ILE A 5 17.91 20.13 -11.13
CA ILE A 5 16.55 20.39 -11.59
C ILE A 5 15.78 19.07 -11.70
N ASP A 6 16.39 18.04 -12.31
CA ASP A 6 15.73 16.75 -12.53
C ASP A 6 15.49 16.02 -11.21
N SER A 7 16.45 16.02 -10.29
CA SER A 7 16.28 15.43 -8.96
C SER A 7 15.20 16.14 -8.14
N THR A 8 15.12 17.47 -8.23
CA THR A 8 14.10 18.25 -7.54
C THR A 8 12.71 17.99 -8.11
N ARG A 9 12.56 17.93 -9.43
CA ARG A 9 11.30 17.57 -10.09
C ARG A 9 10.82 16.18 -9.70
N GLN A 10 11.73 15.21 -9.66
CA GLN A 10 11.39 13.85 -9.22
C GLN A 10 10.91 13.82 -7.76
N ARG A 11 11.58 14.53 -6.86
CA ARG A 11 11.17 14.64 -5.45
C ARG A 11 9.80 15.29 -5.30
N LEU A 12 9.52 16.36 -6.05
CA LEU A 12 8.22 17.04 -6.04
C LEU A 12 7.12 16.12 -6.56
N ALA A 13 7.33 15.44 -7.69
CA ALA A 13 6.37 14.49 -8.24
C ALA A 13 6.08 13.34 -7.26
N ALA A 14 7.11 12.82 -6.61
CA ALA A 14 7.01 11.78 -5.62
C ALA A 14 6.23 12.24 -4.37
N ALA A 15 6.51 13.44 -3.85
CA ALA A 15 5.80 14.02 -2.72
C ALA A 15 4.31 14.25 -3.06
N PHE A 16 4.02 14.76 -4.25
CA PHE A 16 2.65 14.93 -4.72
C PHE A 16 1.86 13.62 -4.75
N THR A 17 2.47 12.56 -5.28
CA THR A 17 1.83 11.23 -5.35
C THR A 17 1.51 10.66 -3.97
N ASN A 18 2.42 10.82 -3.00
CA ASN A 18 2.19 10.38 -1.63
C ASN A 18 1.06 11.18 -0.97
N MET A 19 1.07 12.50 -1.12
CA MET A 19 0.00 13.36 -0.60
C MET A 19 -1.37 13.01 -1.20
N GLN A 20 -1.41 12.64 -2.48
CA GLN A 20 -2.63 12.19 -3.14
C GLN A 20 -3.17 10.88 -2.54
N LEU A 21 -2.31 9.91 -2.25
CA LEU A 21 -2.74 8.66 -1.59
C LEU A 21 -3.26 8.90 -0.18
N LEU A 22 -2.59 9.75 0.61
CA LEU A 22 -3.05 10.14 1.94
C LEU A 22 -4.39 10.89 1.89
N MET A 23 -4.57 11.76 0.90
CA MET A 23 -5.84 12.44 0.67
C MET A 23 -6.97 11.45 0.36
N TYR A 24 -6.76 10.50 -0.54
CA TYR A 24 -7.76 9.47 -0.86
C TYR A 24 -8.08 8.58 0.33
N TRP A 25 -7.06 8.20 1.10
CA TRP A 25 -7.25 7.46 2.36
C TRP A 25 -8.10 8.28 3.35
N SER A 26 -7.77 9.55 3.56
CA SER A 26 -8.48 10.44 4.48
C SER A 26 -9.93 10.66 4.06
N ILE A 27 -10.21 10.81 2.76
CA ILE A 27 -11.57 10.91 2.22
C ILE A 27 -12.34 9.62 2.53
N GLY A 28 -11.76 8.46 2.23
CA GLY A 28 -12.38 7.16 2.50
C GLY A 28 -12.67 6.96 3.98
N ASN A 29 -11.71 7.27 4.85
CA ASN A 29 -11.84 7.19 6.31
C ASN A 29 -12.94 8.13 6.84
N ARG A 30 -13.00 9.36 6.33
CA ARG A 30 -14.04 10.34 6.68
C ARG A 30 -15.45 9.84 6.31
N ILE A 31 -15.61 9.29 5.11
CA ILE A 31 -16.88 8.73 4.66
C ILE A 31 -17.27 7.55 5.56
N ASN A 32 -16.33 6.64 5.86
CA ASN A 32 -16.60 5.48 6.71
C ASN A 32 -17.04 5.89 8.13
N LYS A 33 -16.34 6.84 8.74
CA LYS A 33 -16.58 7.25 10.14
C LYS A 33 -17.82 8.12 10.29
N ASP A 34 -17.96 9.16 9.48
CA ASP A 34 -18.96 10.21 9.74
C ASP A 34 -20.25 9.99 8.94
N VAL A 35 -20.14 9.34 7.78
CA VAL A 35 -21.28 9.21 6.88
C VAL A 35 -22.00 7.87 7.06
N LEU A 36 -21.25 6.79 7.31
CA LEU A 36 -21.82 5.43 7.40
C LEU A 36 -22.00 4.93 8.84
N CYS A 37 -21.56 5.67 9.84
CA CYS A 37 -21.64 5.25 11.24
C CYS A 37 -23.06 4.86 11.64
N GLY A 38 -23.33 3.56 11.76
CA GLY A 38 -24.60 3.02 12.23
C GLY A 38 -25.81 3.07 11.27
N LYS A 39 -25.61 3.48 10.01
CA LYS A 39 -26.71 3.58 9.03
C LYS A 39 -26.85 2.28 8.21
N ARG A 40 -28.12 1.95 7.84
CA ARG A 40 -28.39 0.79 6.99
C ARG A 40 -27.68 0.92 5.63
N ALA A 41 -27.19 -0.20 5.09
CA ALA A 41 -26.41 -0.25 3.86
C ALA A 41 -27.03 0.50 2.67
N GLU A 42 -28.36 0.44 2.54
CA GLU A 42 -29.12 1.10 1.47
C GLU A 42 -29.07 2.63 1.58
N TYR A 43 -29.17 3.17 2.79
CA TYR A 43 -29.05 4.60 3.04
C TYR A 43 -27.61 5.09 2.81
N GLY A 44 -26.63 4.28 3.18
CA GLY A 44 -25.22 4.57 2.92
C GLY A 44 -24.90 4.62 1.41
N ALA A 45 -25.51 3.75 0.60
CA ALA A 45 -25.34 3.77 -0.85
C ALA A 45 -25.84 5.08 -1.47
N GLN A 46 -27.04 5.54 -1.04
CA GLN A 46 -27.61 6.81 -1.49
C GLN A 46 -26.74 8.01 -1.13
N ILE A 47 -26.18 8.04 0.07
CA ILE A 47 -25.30 9.13 0.51
C ILE A 47 -24.03 9.17 -0.36
N VAL A 48 -23.38 8.03 -0.60
CA VAL A 48 -22.17 7.97 -1.41
C VAL A 48 -22.45 8.44 -2.85
N SER A 49 -23.59 8.06 -3.42
CA SER A 49 -24.02 8.51 -4.76
C SER A 49 -24.25 10.02 -4.80
N THR A 50 -24.95 10.58 -3.80
CA THR A 50 -25.18 12.04 -3.70
C THR A 50 -23.87 12.80 -3.53
N LEU A 51 -22.99 12.32 -2.64
CA LEU A 51 -21.66 12.89 -2.41
C LEU A 51 -20.80 12.86 -3.68
N SER A 52 -20.84 11.74 -4.41
CA SER A 52 -20.15 11.61 -5.69
C SER A 52 -20.60 12.68 -6.68
N THR A 53 -21.91 12.87 -6.84
CA THR A 53 -22.46 13.88 -7.76
C THR A 53 -21.98 15.30 -7.41
N GLN A 54 -21.93 15.63 -6.10
CA GLN A 54 -21.46 16.92 -5.64
C GLN A 54 -19.96 17.12 -5.89
N LEU A 55 -19.16 16.11 -5.52
CA LEU A 55 -17.71 16.18 -5.67
C LEU A 55 -17.28 16.18 -7.14
N GLN A 56 -17.90 15.37 -8.00
CA GLN A 56 -17.61 15.37 -9.44
C GLN A 56 -17.88 16.73 -10.08
N ARG A 57 -18.97 17.37 -9.70
CA ARG A 57 -19.31 18.70 -10.22
C ARG A 57 -18.28 19.77 -9.85
N GLN A 58 -17.64 19.62 -8.67
CA GLN A 58 -16.72 20.64 -8.12
C GLN A 58 -15.25 20.33 -8.43
N TYR A 59 -14.87 19.04 -8.42
CA TYR A 59 -13.45 18.61 -8.45
C TYR A 59 -13.13 17.65 -9.60
N GLY A 60 -14.13 17.17 -10.36
CA GLY A 60 -13.91 16.34 -11.54
C GLY A 60 -14.19 14.84 -11.33
N ASP A 61 -14.02 14.07 -12.41
CA ASP A 61 -14.46 12.67 -12.53
C ASP A 61 -13.73 11.69 -11.64
N GLU A 62 -12.61 12.08 -11.05
CA GLU A 62 -11.86 11.25 -10.10
C GLU A 62 -12.65 10.94 -8.83
N TYR A 63 -13.70 11.71 -8.51
CA TYR A 63 -14.60 11.49 -7.37
C TYR A 63 -15.88 10.73 -7.75
N SER A 64 -15.84 9.91 -8.81
CA SER A 64 -16.94 9.02 -9.16
C SER A 64 -17.30 8.07 -8.02
N GLU A 65 -18.56 7.65 -7.95
CA GLU A 65 -19.05 6.73 -6.90
C GLU A 65 -18.19 5.48 -6.78
N ARG A 66 -17.77 4.90 -7.92
CA ARG A 66 -16.86 3.76 -7.95
C ARG A 66 -15.53 4.08 -7.27
N ASN A 67 -14.99 5.26 -7.50
CA ASN A 67 -13.70 5.66 -6.93
C ASN A 67 -13.82 6.01 -5.44
N LEU A 68 -14.90 6.67 -5.02
CA LEU A 68 -15.19 6.90 -3.60
C LEU A 68 -15.31 5.57 -2.83
N ARG A 69 -15.98 4.56 -3.38
CA ARG A 69 -16.06 3.22 -2.77
C ARG A 69 -14.69 2.56 -2.64
N ARG A 70 -13.80 2.75 -3.62
CA ARG A 70 -12.41 2.28 -3.52
C ARG A 70 -11.60 3.03 -2.45
N MET A 71 -11.80 4.35 -2.32
CA MET A 71 -11.18 5.13 -1.25
C MET A 71 -11.65 4.68 0.13
N MET A 72 -12.94 4.40 0.27
CA MET A 72 -13.52 3.83 1.49
C MET A 72 -12.93 2.46 1.82
N GLN A 73 -12.84 1.56 0.82
CA GLN A 73 -12.23 0.25 0.98
C GLN A 73 -10.74 0.39 1.34
N PHE A 74 -10.00 1.28 0.69
CA PHE A 74 -8.60 1.53 0.98
C PHE A 74 -8.38 1.94 2.44
N ALA A 75 -9.21 2.83 2.96
CA ALA A 75 -9.13 3.27 4.35
C ALA A 75 -9.57 2.19 5.38
N MET A 76 -10.37 1.19 4.95
CA MET A 76 -10.73 0.05 5.80
C MET A 76 -9.66 -1.04 5.82
N GLU A 77 -8.98 -1.24 4.69
CA GLU A 77 -8.10 -2.38 4.45
C GLU A 77 -6.61 -2.09 4.70
N VAL A 78 -6.23 -0.81 4.72
CA VAL A 78 -4.83 -0.37 4.88
C VAL A 78 -4.77 0.68 5.99
N GLU A 79 -3.90 0.46 6.96
CA GLU A 79 -3.68 1.38 8.07
C GLU A 79 -3.00 2.67 7.61
N GLU A 80 -3.34 3.80 8.24
CA GLU A 80 -2.77 5.12 7.92
C GLU A 80 -1.24 5.13 8.02
N GLU A 81 -0.70 4.44 9.01
CA GLU A 81 0.75 4.32 9.21
C GLU A 81 1.44 3.67 8.03
N ILE A 82 0.83 2.63 7.45
CA ILE A 82 1.34 1.98 6.24
C ILE A 82 1.32 2.95 5.08
N VAL A 83 0.21 3.68 4.87
CA VAL A 83 0.09 4.67 3.78
C VAL A 83 1.14 5.77 3.91
N SER A 84 1.39 6.25 5.13
CA SER A 84 2.38 7.31 5.39
C SER A 84 3.83 6.86 5.17
N THR A 85 4.12 5.58 5.41
CA THR A 85 5.46 4.98 5.24
C THR A 85 5.73 4.48 3.82
N LEU A 86 4.68 4.34 2.99
CA LEU A 86 4.84 3.94 1.60
C LEU A 86 5.72 4.95 0.87
N SER A 87 6.73 4.43 0.17
CA SER A 87 7.61 5.25 -0.65
C SER A 87 6.80 6.04 -1.67
N THR A 88 7.27 7.23 -1.93
CA THR A 88 6.72 8.26 -2.82
C THR A 88 6.46 7.84 -4.28
N GLN A 89 6.50 6.56 -4.60
CA GLN A 89 6.37 6.04 -5.96
C GLN A 89 5.10 5.22 -6.22
N LEU A 90 4.32 4.92 -5.18
CA LEU A 90 3.04 4.25 -5.37
C LEU A 90 1.99 5.25 -5.82
N THR A 91 1.30 4.91 -6.90
CA THR A 91 0.17 5.69 -7.43
C THR A 91 -1.15 5.06 -7.03
N TRP A 92 -2.25 5.79 -7.18
CA TRP A 92 -3.60 5.27 -6.98
C TRP A 92 -3.88 4.00 -7.81
N SER A 93 -3.30 3.90 -9.00
CA SER A 93 -3.42 2.70 -9.84
C SER A 93 -2.80 1.45 -9.21
N HIS A 94 -1.72 1.59 -8.42
CA HIS A 94 -1.16 0.46 -7.65
C HIS A 94 -2.14 0.00 -6.56
N VAL A 95 -2.75 0.95 -5.85
CA VAL A 95 -3.74 0.64 -4.82
C VAL A 95 -4.94 -0.10 -5.42
N ILE A 96 -5.45 0.34 -6.58
CA ILE A 96 -6.56 -0.32 -7.28
C ILE A 96 -6.26 -1.79 -7.62
N GLU A 97 -5.02 -2.14 -7.97
CA GLU A 97 -4.64 -3.53 -8.23
C GLU A 97 -4.58 -4.39 -6.96
N ILE A 98 -4.32 -3.79 -5.82
CA ILE A 98 -4.12 -4.48 -4.54
C ILE A 98 -5.45 -4.67 -3.78
N LEU A 99 -6.37 -3.72 -3.87
CA LEU A 99 -7.65 -3.76 -3.16
C LEU A 99 -8.47 -5.06 -3.34
N PRO A 100 -8.47 -5.74 -4.50
CA PRO A 100 -9.18 -7.01 -4.65
C PRO A 100 -8.59 -8.19 -3.87
N LEU A 101 -7.36 -8.08 -3.36
CA LEU A 101 -6.71 -9.14 -2.59
C LEU A 101 -7.41 -9.31 -1.24
N LYS A 102 -7.66 -10.56 -0.84
CA LYS A 102 -8.48 -10.87 0.34
C LYS A 102 -7.71 -10.74 1.66
N GLU A 103 -6.45 -11.16 1.66
CA GLU A 103 -5.64 -11.23 2.87
C GLU A 103 -4.93 -9.90 3.15
N SER A 104 -5.02 -9.42 4.38
CA SER A 104 -4.38 -8.17 4.81
C SER A 104 -2.86 -8.23 4.60
N LEU A 105 -2.22 -9.32 5.04
CA LEU A 105 -0.78 -9.51 4.91
C LEU A 105 -0.34 -9.57 3.43
N GLN A 106 -1.16 -10.15 2.55
CA GLN A 106 -0.90 -10.16 1.12
C GLN A 106 -0.93 -8.75 0.53
N ARG A 107 -1.88 -7.90 0.96
CA ARG A 107 -1.94 -6.50 0.54
C ARG A 107 -0.70 -5.73 1.01
N GLU A 108 -0.35 -5.85 2.29
CA GLU A 108 0.85 -5.23 2.85
C GLU A 108 2.11 -5.67 2.12
N PHE A 109 2.24 -6.97 1.84
CA PHE A 109 3.36 -7.53 1.07
C PHE A 109 3.51 -6.86 -0.29
N TYR A 110 2.44 -6.81 -1.09
CA TYR A 110 2.52 -6.22 -2.44
C TYR A 110 2.71 -4.70 -2.40
N LEU A 111 2.14 -3.98 -1.44
CA LEU A 111 2.38 -2.55 -1.24
C LEU A 111 3.85 -2.29 -0.92
N THR A 112 4.40 -3.01 0.05
CA THR A 112 5.80 -2.86 0.45
C THR A 112 6.76 -3.23 -0.67
N MET A 113 6.52 -4.33 -1.37
CA MET A 113 7.37 -4.76 -2.48
C MET A 113 7.32 -3.77 -3.65
N ALA A 114 6.13 -3.31 -4.03
CA ALA A 114 5.97 -2.34 -5.10
C ALA A 114 6.64 -1.00 -4.78
N SER A 115 6.53 -0.54 -3.54
CA SER A 115 7.17 0.67 -3.04
C SER A 115 8.70 0.54 -3.04
N SER A 116 9.24 -0.48 -2.39
CA SER A 116 10.68 -0.66 -2.19
C SER A 116 11.44 -0.97 -3.46
N TYR A 117 10.84 -1.74 -4.36
CA TYR A 117 11.45 -2.12 -5.64
C TYR A 117 10.98 -1.27 -6.82
N LYS A 118 10.24 -0.19 -6.56
CA LYS A 118 9.79 0.77 -7.58
C LYS A 118 9.07 0.09 -8.75
N TRP A 119 8.21 -0.88 -8.43
CA TRP A 119 7.47 -1.59 -9.46
C TRP A 119 6.51 -0.66 -10.20
N SER A 120 6.42 -0.86 -11.50
CA SER A 120 5.31 -0.28 -12.27
C SER A 120 4.01 -1.04 -11.97
N VAL A 121 2.87 -0.42 -12.23
CA VAL A 121 1.55 -1.09 -12.13
C VAL A 121 1.52 -2.40 -12.93
N ARG A 122 2.15 -2.42 -14.10
CA ARG A 122 2.27 -3.62 -14.96
C ARG A 122 3.07 -4.72 -14.28
N THR A 123 4.19 -4.36 -13.64
CA THR A 123 5.03 -5.31 -12.89
C THR A 123 4.27 -5.85 -11.70
N LEU A 124 3.62 -4.97 -10.90
CA LEU A 124 2.80 -5.38 -9.76
C LEU A 124 1.72 -6.38 -10.16
N ARG A 125 0.96 -6.09 -11.22
CA ARG A 125 -0.07 -7.00 -11.75
C ARG A 125 0.51 -8.36 -12.13
N ARG A 126 1.65 -8.39 -12.80
CA ARG A 126 2.34 -9.64 -13.16
C ARG A 126 2.73 -10.44 -11.92
N GLU A 127 3.26 -9.80 -10.89
CA GLU A 127 3.69 -10.49 -9.67
C GLU A 127 2.49 -10.99 -8.85
N ILE A 128 1.36 -10.28 -8.86
CA ILE A 128 0.09 -10.76 -8.27
C ILE A 128 -0.39 -12.01 -9.02
N VAL A 129 -0.48 -11.96 -10.35
CA VAL A 129 -0.92 -13.09 -11.18
C VAL A 129 0.00 -14.29 -11.03
N SER A 130 1.32 -14.08 -10.90
CA SER A 130 2.30 -15.15 -10.68
C SER A 130 2.28 -15.70 -9.25
N SER A 131 1.39 -15.21 -8.38
CA SER A 131 1.25 -15.64 -6.99
C SER A 131 2.55 -15.55 -6.19
N LEU A 132 3.28 -14.44 -6.34
CA LEU A 132 4.58 -14.24 -5.66
C LEU A 132 4.45 -14.36 -4.14
N TYR A 133 3.39 -13.81 -3.54
CA TYR A 133 3.14 -13.91 -2.10
C TYR A 133 3.01 -15.37 -1.66
N GLN A 134 2.16 -16.15 -2.32
CA GLN A 134 1.94 -17.56 -2.00
C GLN A 134 3.23 -18.40 -2.12
N ARG A 135 4.03 -18.14 -3.16
CA ARG A 135 5.33 -18.80 -3.32
C ARG A 135 6.32 -18.42 -2.22
N THR A 136 6.24 -17.20 -1.70
CA THR A 136 7.08 -16.75 -0.59
C THR A 136 6.62 -17.38 0.72
N ALA A 137 5.32 -17.48 0.98
CA ALA A 137 4.74 -18.13 2.14
C ALA A 137 4.98 -19.65 2.14
N ILE A 138 4.77 -20.33 0.99
CA ILE A 138 5.01 -21.78 0.82
C ILE A 138 6.50 -22.15 1.02
N ALA A 139 7.41 -21.20 0.78
CA ALA A 139 8.84 -21.44 1.01
C ALA A 139 9.24 -21.54 2.50
N GLY A 140 8.28 -21.76 3.40
CA GLY A 140 8.50 -22.07 4.81
C GLY A 140 8.55 -20.87 5.75
N LYS A 141 8.02 -19.72 5.33
CA LYS A 141 7.89 -18.54 6.19
C LYS A 141 6.49 -18.47 6.77
N ASP A 142 6.39 -18.39 8.09
CA ASP A 142 5.13 -18.07 8.74
C ASP A 142 4.77 -16.57 8.58
N ASP A 143 3.52 -16.21 8.86
CA ASP A 143 3.02 -14.83 8.72
C ASP A 143 3.82 -13.83 9.54
N LYS A 144 4.32 -14.23 10.72
CA LYS A 144 5.14 -13.38 11.58
C LYS A 144 6.50 -13.06 10.95
N GLN A 145 7.10 -14.04 10.30
CA GLN A 145 8.37 -13.86 9.59
C GLN A 145 8.21 -12.97 8.37
N ILE A 146 7.13 -13.15 7.61
CA ILE A 146 6.80 -12.28 6.48
C ILE A 146 6.61 -10.84 6.95
N HIS A 147 5.82 -10.64 8.00
CA HIS A 147 5.55 -9.31 8.56
C HIS A 147 6.84 -8.62 9.08
N GLN A 148 7.72 -9.37 9.74
CA GLN A 148 9.00 -8.85 10.21
C GLN A 148 9.91 -8.44 9.04
N GLU A 149 9.98 -9.23 7.97
CA GLU A 149 10.76 -8.89 6.77
C GLU A 149 10.20 -7.66 6.05
N LEU A 150 8.87 -7.53 5.99
CA LEU A 150 8.23 -6.35 5.40
C LEU A 150 8.59 -5.07 6.18
N LYS A 151 8.60 -5.13 7.51
CA LYS A 151 9.06 -4.01 8.35
C LYS A 151 10.52 -3.65 8.07
N GLU A 152 11.38 -4.64 7.93
CA GLU A 152 12.79 -4.40 7.62
C GLU A 152 13.00 -3.78 6.23
N ILE A 153 12.24 -4.24 5.24
CA ILE A 153 12.25 -3.66 3.88
C ILE A 153 11.77 -2.20 3.91
N ASN A 154 10.73 -1.88 4.68
CA ASN A 154 10.24 -0.50 4.82
C ASN A 154 11.24 0.44 5.51
N VAL A 155 11.97 -0.07 6.51
CA VAL A 155 12.99 0.73 7.20
C VAL A 155 14.24 0.96 6.32
N TYR A 156 14.55 0.01 5.43
CA TYR A 156 15.74 0.07 4.58
C TYR A 156 15.41 -0.13 3.08
N PRO A 157 14.69 0.81 2.45
CA PRO A 157 14.24 0.66 1.06
C PRO A 157 15.35 0.58 0.02
N GLN A 158 16.61 0.84 0.39
CA GLN A 158 17.79 0.74 -0.48
C GLN A 158 18.42 -0.67 -0.47
N MET A 159 17.94 -1.57 0.39
CA MET A 159 18.52 -2.92 0.48
C MET A 159 17.98 -3.82 -0.64
N THR A 160 18.88 -4.50 -1.32
CA THR A 160 18.51 -5.52 -2.31
C THR A 160 17.94 -6.76 -1.62
N ARG A 161 17.09 -7.52 -2.33
CA ARG A 161 16.52 -8.81 -1.86
C ARG A 161 17.59 -9.78 -1.32
N MET A 162 18.81 -9.73 -1.86
CA MET A 162 19.94 -10.55 -1.39
C MET A 162 20.47 -10.05 -0.04
N GLU A 163 20.51 -8.75 0.18
CA GLU A 163 20.99 -8.16 1.45
C GLU A 163 20.02 -8.40 2.59
N VAL A 164 18.70 -8.29 2.34
CA VAL A 164 17.67 -8.65 3.32
C VAL A 164 17.79 -10.13 3.69
N ARG A 165 17.92 -11.02 2.70
CA ARG A 165 18.08 -12.46 2.91
C ARG A 165 19.37 -12.81 3.68
N ARG A 166 20.45 -12.11 3.40
CA ARG A 166 21.74 -12.28 4.08
C ARG A 166 21.66 -11.87 5.56
N ARG A 167 21.08 -10.71 5.87
CA ARG A 167 20.91 -10.26 7.26
C ARG A 167 19.97 -11.16 8.06
N THR A 168 18.89 -11.64 7.45
CA THR A 168 17.97 -12.59 8.10
C THR A 168 18.67 -13.91 8.41
N MET A 169 19.53 -14.40 7.51
CA MET A 169 20.35 -15.60 7.79
C MET A 169 21.38 -15.37 8.90
N GLU A 170 22.08 -14.24 8.90
CA GLU A 170 23.05 -13.89 9.92
C GLU A 170 22.42 -13.76 11.32
N ARG A 171 21.21 -13.19 11.44
CA ARG A 171 20.45 -13.14 12.70
C ARG A 171 20.03 -14.52 13.20
N ASN A 172 19.54 -15.38 12.31
CA ASN A 172 19.12 -16.73 12.66
C ASN A 172 20.29 -17.61 13.12
N VAL A 173 21.48 -17.39 12.58
CA VAL A 173 22.71 -18.06 13.03
C VAL A 173 23.11 -17.58 14.43
N ASN A 174 23.04 -16.28 14.70
CA ASN A 174 23.36 -15.73 16.03
C ASN A 174 22.34 -16.14 17.11
N HIS A 175 21.05 -16.24 16.77
CA HIS A 175 20.04 -16.73 17.72
C HIS A 175 20.19 -18.22 18.06
N ARG A 176 20.66 -19.06 17.13
CA ARG A 176 20.95 -20.48 17.41
C ARG A 176 22.17 -20.66 18.29
N ASN A 177 23.15 -19.76 18.17
CA ASN A 177 24.37 -19.81 19.00
C ASN A 177 24.17 -19.27 20.43
N LEU A 178 23.11 -18.48 20.68
CA LEU A 178 22.79 -17.96 22.02
C LEU A 178 21.89 -18.90 22.83
N ASN A 179 21.20 -19.83 22.19
CA ASN A 179 20.33 -20.82 22.84
C ASN A 179 20.97 -22.22 22.96
N GLY A 180 22.26 -22.32 22.75
CA GLY A 180 23.03 -23.57 22.76
C GLY A 180 24.09 -23.64 23.87
N ILE A 181 23.81 -23.04 25.04
CA ILE A 181 24.57 -23.23 26.29
C ILE A 181 23.60 -23.62 27.39
#